data_97ac1a126e74fcafe6d550bf2d5c10ef
#
_entry.id   97ac1a126e74fcafe6d550bf2d5c10ef
#
_cell.length_a   1.000
_cell.length_b   1.000
_cell.length_c   1.000
_cell.angle_alpha   90.00
_cell.angle_beta   90.00
_cell.angle_gamma   90.00
#
_symmetry.space_group_name_H-M   'P 1'
#
loop_
_entity.id
_entity.type
_entity.pdbx_description
1 polymer ?
#
loop_
_entity_poly.entity_id
_entity_poly.type
_entity_poly.pdbx_seq_one_letter_code
_entity_poly.pdbx_strand_id
1 'polypeptide(L)'
;IQRSLGYATRKTFTMDKIKKMLKFVKEVRPDVNIFIDNCYGEFSECEEPTFYGADMMAGSLYKNAGAGLVKGGAFLVGRQDLIDGAGSRLTVPGAGKGEGATWGYLRDIYQGFFMAPHTTGEAQKGMVFTAALLEEMGLEVSPKWSDPRSDIVQTVTFGKPDPMVKFCAAIQHYSPMNSFVDPIPYHQDG
;
A
#
# COMPACT_ATOMS: atom_id res chain seq x y z
N ILE A 1 -7.17 -9.16 -6.72
CA ILE A 1 -6.14 -8.39 -7.47
C ILE A 1 -5.32 -7.60 -6.46
N GLN A 2 -4.00 -7.72 -6.49
CA GLN A 2 -3.10 -6.86 -5.73
C GLN A 2 -2.71 -5.64 -6.59
N ARG A 3 -3.03 -4.42 -6.13
CA ARG A 3 -2.79 -3.17 -6.87
C ARG A 3 -1.30 -2.82 -6.92
N SER A 4 -0.67 -2.63 -5.77
CA SER A 4 0.74 -2.29 -5.68
C SER A 4 1.64 -3.44 -6.12
N LEU A 5 2.83 -3.10 -6.59
CA LEU A 5 3.85 -4.09 -6.94
C LEU A 5 4.33 -4.87 -5.69
N GLY A 6 4.21 -4.28 -4.49
CA GLY A 6 4.76 -4.88 -3.28
C GLY A 6 6.26 -5.10 -3.41
N TYR A 7 6.70 -6.35 -3.26
CA TYR A 7 8.09 -6.76 -3.46
C TYR A 7 8.36 -7.38 -4.85
N ALA A 8 7.36 -7.38 -5.73
CA ALA A 8 7.54 -7.94 -7.08
C ALA A 8 8.26 -6.94 -8.01
N THR A 9 8.77 -7.46 -9.14
CA THR A 9 9.44 -6.65 -10.16
C THR A 9 8.48 -6.03 -11.18
N ARG A 10 7.18 -6.38 -11.14
CA ARG A 10 6.17 -5.81 -12.04
C ARG A 10 5.89 -4.35 -11.72
N LYS A 11 5.32 -3.62 -12.68
CA LYS A 11 4.80 -2.27 -12.41
C LYS A 11 3.49 -2.34 -11.61
N THR A 12 3.28 -1.37 -10.73
CA THR A 12 2.01 -1.14 -10.03
C THR A 12 0.89 -0.89 -11.03
N PHE A 13 -0.33 -1.34 -10.70
CA PHE A 13 -1.50 -1.09 -11.54
C PHE A 13 -2.08 0.29 -11.23
N THR A 14 -2.05 1.17 -12.24
CA THR A 14 -2.77 2.46 -12.20
C THR A 14 -4.27 2.22 -12.13
N MET A 15 -5.03 3.20 -11.67
CA MET A 15 -6.51 3.11 -11.66
C MET A 15 -7.09 2.87 -13.05
N ASP A 16 -6.48 3.41 -14.11
CA ASP A 16 -6.88 3.09 -15.50
C ASP A 16 -6.73 1.60 -15.83
N LYS A 17 -5.67 0.96 -15.37
CA LYS A 17 -5.50 -0.49 -15.54
C LYS A 17 -6.48 -1.28 -14.69
N ILE A 18 -6.66 -0.91 -13.43
CA ILE A 18 -7.64 -1.53 -12.53
C ILE A 18 -9.03 -1.46 -13.17
N LYS A 19 -9.48 -0.30 -13.64
CA LYS A 19 -10.75 -0.11 -14.32
C LYS A 19 -10.93 -1.07 -15.51
N LYS A 20 -9.92 -1.18 -16.37
CA LYS A 20 -9.94 -2.11 -17.52
C LYS A 20 -10.04 -3.57 -17.07
N MET A 21 -9.29 -3.94 -16.01
CA MET A 21 -9.32 -5.30 -15.46
C MET A 21 -10.69 -5.62 -14.84
N LEU A 22 -11.27 -4.70 -14.07
CA LEU A 22 -12.60 -4.87 -13.48
C LEU A 22 -13.66 -5.09 -14.57
N LYS A 23 -13.65 -4.23 -15.59
CA LYS A 23 -14.56 -4.34 -16.73
C LYS A 23 -14.40 -5.70 -17.42
N PHE A 24 -13.19 -6.10 -17.78
CA PHE A 24 -12.92 -7.38 -18.44
C PHE A 24 -13.39 -8.58 -17.62
N VAL A 25 -13.08 -8.61 -16.31
CA VAL A 25 -13.50 -9.72 -15.44
C VAL A 25 -15.02 -9.81 -15.38
N LYS A 26 -15.73 -8.68 -15.25
CA LYS A 26 -17.20 -8.67 -15.20
C LYS A 26 -17.86 -9.00 -16.55
N GLU A 27 -17.21 -8.73 -17.66
CA GLU A 27 -17.68 -9.16 -18.99
C GLU A 27 -17.60 -10.68 -19.16
N VAL A 28 -16.54 -11.31 -18.63
CA VAL A 28 -16.32 -12.77 -18.73
C VAL A 28 -17.07 -13.53 -17.65
N ARG A 29 -17.10 -13.01 -16.43
CA ARG A 29 -17.69 -13.63 -15.25
C ARG A 29 -18.42 -12.57 -14.40
N PRO A 30 -19.65 -12.23 -14.77
CA PRO A 30 -20.43 -11.20 -14.06
C PRO A 30 -20.78 -11.57 -12.63
N ASP A 31 -20.80 -12.86 -12.32
CA ASP A 31 -21.14 -13.45 -11.04
C ASP A 31 -19.97 -13.41 -10.01
N VAL A 32 -18.75 -13.25 -10.47
CA VAL A 32 -17.57 -13.31 -9.59
C VAL A 32 -17.39 -12.02 -8.79
N ASN A 33 -17.11 -12.14 -7.50
CA ASN A 33 -16.74 -11.01 -6.67
C ASN A 33 -15.27 -10.64 -6.91
N ILE A 34 -15.01 -9.35 -7.14
CA ILE A 34 -13.66 -8.83 -7.34
C ILE A 34 -13.19 -8.14 -6.07
N PHE A 35 -12.16 -8.72 -5.47
CA PHE A 35 -11.49 -8.17 -4.30
C PHE A 35 -10.14 -7.54 -4.69
N ILE A 36 -9.87 -6.33 -4.20
CA ILE A 36 -8.61 -5.62 -4.42
C ILE A 36 -7.84 -5.50 -3.10
N ASP A 37 -6.62 -6.00 -3.08
CA ASP A 37 -5.63 -5.59 -2.09
C ASP A 37 -5.07 -4.23 -2.52
N ASN A 38 -5.46 -3.18 -1.79
CA ASN A 38 -5.14 -1.80 -2.11
C ASN A 38 -3.95 -1.25 -1.29
N CYS A 39 -3.28 -2.10 -0.51
CA CYS A 39 -2.13 -1.69 0.29
C CYS A 39 -1.11 -0.91 -0.55
N TYR A 40 -0.62 0.19 -0.01
CA TYR A 40 0.28 1.19 -0.63
C TYR A 40 -0.36 2.04 -1.74
N GLY A 41 -1.56 1.69 -2.22
CA GLY A 41 -2.26 2.44 -3.26
C GLY A 41 -3.25 3.48 -2.73
N GLU A 42 -3.64 3.38 -1.47
CA GLU A 42 -4.64 4.26 -0.87
C GLU A 42 -4.19 5.72 -0.96
N PHE A 43 -5.09 6.60 -1.38
CA PHE A 43 -4.88 8.04 -1.52
C PHE A 43 -3.74 8.45 -2.49
N SER A 44 -3.28 7.52 -3.33
CA SER A 44 -2.25 7.82 -4.33
C SER A 44 -2.80 8.39 -5.64
N GLU A 45 -4.09 8.15 -5.92
CA GLU A 45 -4.87 8.72 -7.03
C GLU A 45 -6.20 9.29 -6.52
N CYS A 46 -6.96 9.97 -7.37
CA CYS A 46 -8.18 10.67 -6.97
C CYS A 46 -9.33 9.75 -6.60
N GLU A 47 -9.41 8.56 -7.20
CA GLU A 47 -10.45 7.59 -6.93
C GLU A 47 -9.85 6.25 -6.52
N GLU A 48 -10.64 5.48 -5.78
CA GLU A 48 -10.28 4.17 -5.27
C GLU A 48 -10.96 3.04 -6.08
N PRO A 49 -10.47 1.80 -6.03
CA PRO A 49 -10.99 0.68 -6.85
C PRO A 49 -12.50 0.45 -6.74
N THR A 50 -13.10 0.68 -5.58
CA THR A 50 -14.55 0.50 -5.39
C THR A 50 -15.39 1.51 -6.17
N PHE A 51 -14.84 2.70 -6.48
CA PHE A 51 -15.49 3.68 -7.34
C PHE A 51 -15.70 3.13 -8.76
N TYR A 52 -14.81 2.27 -9.24
CA TYR A 52 -14.85 1.66 -10.56
C TYR A 52 -15.48 0.26 -10.59
N GLY A 53 -16.10 -0.17 -9.51
CA GLY A 53 -16.86 -1.42 -9.45
C GLY A 53 -16.11 -2.63 -8.92
N ALA A 54 -15.01 -2.45 -8.18
CA ALA A 54 -14.52 -3.51 -7.31
C ALA A 54 -15.57 -3.80 -6.24
N ASP A 55 -15.88 -5.08 -6.03
CA ASP A 55 -16.92 -5.47 -5.07
C ASP A 55 -16.45 -5.24 -3.63
N MET A 56 -15.17 -5.38 -3.37
CA MET A 56 -14.55 -5.11 -2.07
C MET A 56 -13.08 -4.77 -2.24
N MET A 57 -12.56 -3.91 -1.37
CA MET A 57 -11.12 -3.68 -1.23
C MET A 57 -10.70 -3.74 0.23
N ALA A 58 -9.45 -4.07 0.46
CA ALA A 58 -8.80 -4.00 1.76
C ALA A 58 -7.56 -3.12 1.71
N GLY A 59 -7.24 -2.52 2.83
CA GLY A 59 -6.01 -1.79 3.03
C GLY A 59 -5.53 -1.92 4.48
N SER A 60 -4.28 -1.53 4.70
CA SER A 60 -3.66 -1.57 6.01
C SER A 60 -3.66 -0.19 6.65
N LEU A 61 -4.18 -0.12 7.87
CA LEU A 61 -4.09 1.09 8.70
C LEU A 61 -2.66 1.37 9.19
N TYR A 62 -1.78 0.39 9.05
CA TYR A 62 -0.35 0.55 9.34
C TYR A 62 0.42 1.25 8.22
N LYS A 63 -0.21 1.48 7.07
CA LYS A 63 0.38 2.08 5.86
C LYS A 63 -0.28 3.44 5.56
N ASN A 64 -0.54 3.75 4.30
CA ASN A 64 -1.05 5.04 3.84
C ASN A 64 -2.28 5.51 4.64
N ALA A 65 -3.27 4.65 4.80
CA ALA A 65 -4.55 5.00 5.42
C ALA A 65 -4.42 5.42 6.90
N GLY A 66 -3.38 4.97 7.58
CA GLY A 66 -3.11 5.35 8.97
C GLY A 66 -2.21 6.57 9.11
N ALA A 67 -1.63 7.09 8.02
CA ALA A 67 -0.78 8.29 7.99
C ALA A 67 0.38 8.28 9.00
N GLY A 68 0.87 7.10 9.40
CA GLY A 68 1.89 6.94 10.45
C GLY A 68 1.38 7.15 11.89
N LEU A 69 0.09 7.42 12.09
CA LEU A 69 -0.51 7.65 13.41
C LEU A 69 -1.11 6.37 14.00
N VAL A 70 -1.67 5.51 13.14
CA VAL A 70 -2.35 4.29 13.56
C VAL A 70 -1.35 3.18 13.78
N LYS A 71 -1.41 2.55 14.94
CA LYS A 71 -0.42 1.54 15.39
C LYS A 71 -0.58 0.18 14.73
N GLY A 72 -1.72 -0.07 14.08
CA GLY A 72 -2.00 -1.33 13.40
C GLY A 72 -3.47 -1.46 13.02
N GLY A 73 -3.80 -2.56 12.40
CA GLY A 73 -5.14 -2.85 11.92
C GLY A 73 -5.28 -2.77 10.41
N ALA A 74 -6.48 -3.05 9.94
CA ALA A 74 -6.84 -3.03 8.54
C ALA A 74 -8.26 -2.49 8.39
N PHE A 75 -8.63 -2.15 7.17
CA PHE A 75 -9.99 -1.78 6.82
C PHE A 75 -10.48 -2.57 5.62
N LEU A 76 -11.78 -2.73 5.55
CA LEU A 76 -12.50 -3.26 4.39
C LEU A 76 -13.54 -2.24 3.94
N VAL A 77 -13.62 -2.02 2.64
CA VAL A 77 -14.62 -1.17 1.99
C VAL A 77 -15.21 -1.91 0.79
N GLY A 78 -16.54 -1.85 0.63
CA GLY A 78 -17.19 -2.51 -0.49
C GLY A 78 -18.67 -2.78 -0.26
N ARG A 79 -19.20 -3.75 -0.98
CA ARG A 79 -20.60 -4.17 -0.87
C ARG A 79 -20.93 -4.63 0.54
N GLN A 80 -22.11 -4.22 1.01
CA GLN A 80 -22.55 -4.46 2.39
C GLN A 80 -22.59 -5.95 2.76
N ASP A 81 -23.08 -6.81 1.85
CA ASP A 81 -23.15 -8.25 2.07
C ASP A 81 -21.77 -8.89 2.28
N LEU A 82 -20.76 -8.44 1.54
CA LEU A 82 -19.37 -8.91 1.68
C LEU A 82 -18.74 -8.41 2.98
N ILE A 83 -19.01 -7.15 3.35
CA ILE A 83 -18.52 -6.57 4.61
C ILE A 83 -19.16 -7.28 5.82
N ASP A 84 -20.45 -7.58 5.77
CA ASP A 84 -21.15 -8.29 6.84
C ASP A 84 -20.65 -9.75 6.97
N GLY A 85 -20.40 -10.40 5.83
CA GLY A 85 -19.79 -11.73 5.81
C GLY A 85 -18.37 -11.74 6.40
N ALA A 86 -17.56 -10.75 6.05
CA ALA A 86 -16.21 -10.58 6.62
C ALA A 86 -16.26 -10.34 8.13
N GLY A 87 -17.15 -9.47 8.59
CA GLY A 87 -17.36 -9.20 10.03
C GLY A 87 -17.77 -10.45 10.81
N SER A 88 -18.69 -11.23 10.25
CA SER A 88 -19.11 -12.50 10.87
C SER A 88 -17.98 -13.54 10.93
N ARG A 89 -17.07 -13.51 9.97
CA ARG A 89 -15.90 -14.41 9.95
C ARG A 89 -14.79 -13.98 10.91
N LEU A 90 -14.63 -12.67 11.09
CA LEU A 90 -13.59 -12.09 11.95
C LEU A 90 -13.90 -12.28 13.44
N THR A 91 -15.17 -12.24 13.81
CA THR A 91 -15.66 -12.35 15.18
C THR A 91 -16.20 -13.76 15.47
N VAL A 92 -16.99 -13.91 16.51
CA VAL A 92 -17.65 -15.19 16.82
C VAL A 92 -19.00 -15.32 16.09
N PRO A 93 -19.48 -16.53 15.81
CA PRO A 93 -20.79 -16.75 15.19
C PRO A 93 -21.91 -15.97 15.89
N GLY A 94 -22.69 -15.22 15.11
CA GLY A 94 -23.81 -14.42 15.60
C GLY A 94 -23.45 -13.01 16.12
N ALA A 95 -22.19 -12.72 16.39
CA ALA A 95 -21.78 -11.39 16.85
C ALA A 95 -21.63 -10.37 15.71
N GLY A 96 -21.11 -10.80 14.56
CA GLY A 96 -20.93 -9.95 13.40
C GLY A 96 -19.99 -8.76 13.68
N LYS A 97 -20.14 -7.69 12.89
CA LYS A 97 -19.29 -6.49 13.01
C LYS A 97 -19.62 -5.58 14.20
N GLY A 98 -20.71 -5.86 14.93
CA GLY A 98 -21.09 -5.12 16.14
C GLY A 98 -20.19 -5.40 17.34
N GLU A 99 -19.47 -6.51 17.29
CA GLU A 99 -18.52 -6.93 18.31
C GLU A 99 -17.08 -6.74 17.80
N GLY A 100 -16.16 -6.67 18.73
CA GLY A 100 -14.74 -6.55 18.44
C GLY A 100 -14.12 -5.35 19.13
N ALA A 101 -12.91 -5.58 19.66
CA ALA A 101 -12.19 -4.57 20.40
C ALA A 101 -11.41 -3.67 19.44
N THR A 102 -11.66 -2.38 19.48
CA THR A 102 -10.82 -1.37 18.79
C THR A 102 -9.65 -0.88 19.67
N TRP A 103 -9.54 -1.38 20.89
CA TRP A 103 -8.49 -1.04 21.86
C TRP A 103 -8.32 0.47 22.11
N GLY A 104 -9.38 1.25 21.92
CA GLY A 104 -9.36 2.70 22.05
C GLY A 104 -8.72 3.47 20.89
N TYR A 105 -8.37 2.81 19.78
CA TYR A 105 -7.67 3.43 18.65
C TYR A 105 -8.57 4.19 17.67
N LEU A 106 -9.88 4.27 17.88
CA LEU A 106 -10.79 4.94 16.93
C LEU A 106 -10.39 6.38 16.64
N ARG A 107 -9.94 7.14 17.65
CA ARG A 107 -9.46 8.51 17.44
C ARG A 107 -8.26 8.54 16.49
N ASP A 108 -7.28 7.69 16.71
CA ASP A 108 -6.07 7.61 15.88
C ASP A 108 -6.43 7.19 14.45
N ILE A 109 -7.38 6.26 14.30
CA ILE A 109 -7.88 5.81 13.00
C ILE A 109 -8.54 6.97 12.25
N TYR A 110 -9.46 7.71 12.86
CA TYR A 110 -10.09 8.86 12.21
C TYR A 110 -9.09 9.97 11.88
N GLN A 111 -8.18 10.26 12.78
CA GLN A 111 -7.12 11.24 12.54
C GLN A 111 -6.19 10.78 11.42
N GLY A 112 -5.81 9.50 11.40
CA GLY A 112 -5.01 8.90 10.35
C GLY A 112 -5.67 9.02 8.99
N PHE A 113 -6.94 8.64 8.85
CA PHE A 113 -7.69 8.80 7.60
C PHE A 113 -7.78 10.27 7.16
N PHE A 114 -8.00 11.20 8.10
CA PHE A 114 -8.05 12.62 7.78
C PHE A 114 -6.71 13.15 7.24
N MET A 115 -5.59 12.69 7.79
CA MET A 115 -4.25 13.10 7.40
C MET A 115 -3.70 12.31 6.19
N ALA A 116 -4.26 11.14 5.88
CA ALA A 116 -3.70 10.21 4.90
C ALA A 116 -3.49 10.80 3.50
N PRO A 117 -4.41 11.60 2.93
CA PRO A 117 -4.19 12.21 1.62
C PRO A 117 -2.95 13.13 1.59
N HIS A 118 -2.78 13.94 2.63
CA HIS A 118 -1.62 14.82 2.76
C HIS A 118 -0.32 14.00 2.92
N THR A 119 -0.30 13.08 3.86
CA THR A 119 0.89 12.25 4.14
C THR A 119 1.31 11.42 2.93
N THR A 120 0.34 10.82 2.22
CA THR A 120 0.61 10.07 0.99
C THR A 120 1.13 10.96 -0.12
N GLY A 121 0.56 12.16 -0.29
CA GLY A 121 1.05 13.14 -1.25
C GLY A 121 2.49 13.57 -0.98
N GLU A 122 2.86 13.82 0.28
CA GLU A 122 4.24 14.15 0.66
C GLU A 122 5.19 12.96 0.41
N ALA A 123 4.75 11.72 0.72
CA ALA A 123 5.53 10.53 0.39
C ALA A 123 5.76 10.39 -1.12
N GLN A 124 4.75 10.66 -1.95
CA GLN A 124 4.91 10.63 -3.41
C GLN A 124 5.90 11.70 -3.91
N LYS A 125 5.87 12.91 -3.37
CA LYS A 125 6.87 13.96 -3.68
C LYS A 125 8.29 13.49 -3.33
N GLY A 126 8.46 12.93 -2.14
CA GLY A 126 9.73 12.36 -1.69
C GLY A 126 10.25 11.26 -2.63
N MET A 127 9.35 10.38 -3.10
CA MET A 127 9.72 9.33 -4.05
C MET A 127 10.12 9.89 -5.43
N VAL A 128 9.40 10.91 -5.94
CA VAL A 128 9.77 11.57 -7.21
C VAL A 128 11.16 12.19 -7.10
N PHE A 129 11.44 12.91 -6.01
CA PHE A 129 12.75 13.46 -5.74
C PHE A 129 13.83 12.38 -5.66
N THR A 130 13.57 11.31 -4.90
CA THR A 130 14.50 10.18 -4.73
C THR A 130 14.79 9.52 -6.08
N ALA A 131 13.76 9.26 -6.89
CA ALA A 131 13.93 8.67 -8.21
C ALA A 131 14.80 9.54 -9.10
N ALA A 132 14.55 10.85 -9.17
CA ALA A 132 15.36 11.79 -9.96
C ALA A 132 16.82 11.80 -9.50
N LEU A 133 17.06 11.90 -8.20
CA LEU A 133 18.42 11.90 -7.63
C LEU A 133 19.17 10.60 -7.96
N LEU A 134 18.53 9.46 -7.80
CA LEU A 134 19.18 8.16 -8.04
C LEU A 134 19.42 7.91 -9.54
N GLU A 135 18.54 8.38 -10.42
CA GLU A 135 18.76 8.35 -11.87
C GLU A 135 19.98 9.21 -12.27
N GLU A 136 20.12 10.42 -11.73
CA GLU A 136 21.30 11.28 -11.94
C GLU A 136 22.59 10.64 -11.42
N MET A 137 22.50 9.81 -10.37
CA MET A 137 23.62 9.02 -9.86
C MET A 137 23.91 7.77 -10.71
N GLY A 138 23.15 7.50 -11.75
CA GLY A 138 23.33 6.36 -12.65
C GLY A 138 22.76 5.05 -12.14
N LEU A 139 21.87 5.09 -11.14
CA LEU A 139 21.17 3.91 -10.61
C LEU A 139 19.89 3.63 -11.41
N GLU A 140 19.57 2.35 -11.57
CA GLU A 140 18.30 1.92 -12.15
C GLU A 140 17.19 2.00 -11.12
N VAL A 141 16.13 2.76 -11.42
CA VAL A 141 14.97 2.94 -10.54
C VAL A 141 13.66 2.64 -11.25
N SER A 142 12.66 2.21 -10.49
CA SER A 142 11.29 2.01 -10.98
C SER A 142 10.26 2.32 -9.88
N PRO A 143 9.24 3.15 -10.15
CA PRO A 143 9.05 3.95 -11.36
C PRO A 143 10.13 5.05 -11.49
N LYS A 144 10.34 5.55 -12.71
CA LYS A 144 11.17 6.73 -12.94
C LYS A 144 10.50 7.98 -12.36
N TRP A 145 11.30 9.06 -12.20
CA TRP A 145 10.74 10.31 -11.66
C TRP A 145 9.57 10.85 -12.50
N SER A 146 9.57 10.62 -13.81
CA SER A 146 8.54 11.07 -14.76
C SER A 146 7.41 10.06 -14.99
N ASP A 147 7.51 8.84 -14.44
CA ASP A 147 6.48 7.82 -14.60
C ASP A 147 5.24 8.12 -13.75
N PRO A 148 4.04 7.75 -14.20
CA PRO A 148 2.83 7.77 -13.38
C PRO A 148 2.99 6.90 -12.13
N ARG A 149 2.47 7.38 -11.00
CA ARG A 149 2.53 6.68 -9.71
C ARG A 149 1.12 6.35 -9.21
N SER A 150 0.99 5.16 -8.67
CA SER A 150 -0.28 4.61 -8.16
C SER A 150 -0.10 3.91 -6.81
N ASP A 151 1.06 4.08 -6.22
CA ASP A 151 1.41 3.66 -4.86
C ASP A 151 2.55 4.51 -4.31
N ILE A 152 3.08 4.13 -3.15
CA ILE A 152 4.21 4.77 -2.49
C ILE A 152 5.45 3.87 -2.47
N VAL A 153 5.60 2.98 -3.46
CA VAL A 153 6.76 2.07 -3.55
C VAL A 153 7.73 2.59 -4.61
N GLN A 154 8.99 2.73 -4.22
CA GLN A 154 10.12 3.04 -5.09
C GLN A 154 11.12 1.89 -5.05
N THR A 155 11.46 1.34 -6.19
CA THR A 155 12.50 0.32 -6.29
C THR A 155 13.79 0.89 -6.84
N VAL A 156 14.90 0.35 -6.37
CA VAL A 156 16.25 0.67 -6.83
C VAL A 156 16.98 -0.65 -7.10
N THR A 157 17.56 -0.79 -8.28
CA THR A 157 18.29 -1.99 -8.69
C THR A 157 19.80 -1.76 -8.56
N PHE A 158 20.46 -2.56 -7.74
CA PHE A 158 21.90 -2.48 -7.52
C PHE A 158 22.70 -3.55 -8.30
N GLY A 159 22.02 -4.58 -8.80
CA GLY A 159 22.62 -5.69 -9.53
C GLY A 159 23.51 -6.63 -8.70
N LYS A 160 23.94 -6.19 -7.50
CA LYS A 160 24.79 -6.96 -6.58
C LYS A 160 24.35 -6.73 -5.13
N PRO A 161 24.55 -7.70 -4.21
CA PRO A 161 24.17 -7.55 -2.80
C PRO A 161 24.95 -6.44 -2.06
N ASP A 162 26.28 -6.37 -2.26
CA ASP A 162 27.14 -5.45 -1.49
C ASP A 162 26.75 -3.96 -1.61
N PRO A 163 26.48 -3.40 -2.80
CA PRO A 163 25.99 -2.03 -2.92
C PRO A 163 24.64 -1.82 -2.24
N MET A 164 23.73 -2.80 -2.31
CA MET A 164 22.44 -2.75 -1.65
C MET A 164 22.60 -2.69 -0.12
N VAL A 165 23.44 -3.56 0.45
CA VAL A 165 23.71 -3.57 1.90
C VAL A 165 24.29 -2.24 2.36
N LYS A 166 25.28 -1.71 1.63
CA LYS A 166 25.89 -0.41 1.94
C LYS A 166 24.87 0.73 1.85
N PHE A 167 23.99 0.71 0.85
CA PHE A 167 22.93 1.70 0.69
C PHE A 167 21.94 1.65 1.87
N CYS A 168 21.47 0.46 2.25
CA CYS A 168 20.58 0.29 3.40
C CYS A 168 21.23 0.76 4.71
N ALA A 169 22.50 0.39 4.94
CA ALA A 169 23.25 0.82 6.12
C ALA A 169 23.43 2.35 6.15
N ALA A 170 23.72 2.97 5.01
CA ALA A 170 23.85 4.43 4.93
C ALA A 170 22.52 5.14 5.21
N ILE A 171 21.42 4.67 4.61
CA ILE A 171 20.08 5.22 4.88
C ILE A 171 19.76 5.10 6.37
N GLN A 172 20.01 3.95 6.99
CA GLN A 172 19.77 3.76 8.42
C GLN A 172 20.62 4.70 9.28
N HIS A 173 21.91 4.78 9.00
CA HIS A 173 22.86 5.62 9.74
C HIS A 173 22.50 7.11 9.70
N TYR A 174 22.07 7.62 8.53
CA TYR A 174 21.70 9.03 8.34
C TYR A 174 20.21 9.31 8.59
N SER A 175 19.43 8.32 9.00
CA SER A 175 18.02 8.52 9.38
C SER A 175 17.91 9.14 10.78
N PRO A 176 16.85 9.92 11.05
CA PRO A 176 16.67 10.56 12.36
C PRO A 176 16.31 9.58 13.46
N MET A 177 15.88 8.37 13.13
CA MET A 177 15.47 7.34 14.08
C MET A 177 16.39 6.12 13.99
N ASN A 178 16.79 5.59 15.14
CA ASN A 178 17.59 4.36 15.24
C ASN A 178 18.89 4.38 14.40
N SER A 179 19.51 5.54 14.24
CA SER A 179 20.73 5.72 13.44
C SER A 179 21.94 4.91 13.92
N PHE A 180 21.87 4.38 15.14
CA PHE A 180 22.90 3.52 15.76
C PHE A 180 22.69 2.01 15.44
N VAL A 181 21.63 1.65 14.73
CA VAL A 181 21.33 0.26 14.35
C VAL A 181 21.89 -0.04 12.98
N ASP A 182 22.61 -1.13 12.83
CA ASP A 182 23.06 -1.63 11.55
C ASP A 182 22.07 -2.69 11.02
N PRO A 183 21.48 -2.49 9.83
CA PRO A 183 20.62 -3.49 9.21
C PRO A 183 21.47 -4.69 8.77
N ILE A 184 21.14 -5.87 9.28
CA ILE A 184 21.81 -7.12 8.94
C ILE A 184 20.98 -7.86 7.88
N PRO A 185 21.53 -8.13 6.69
CA PRO A 185 20.83 -8.90 5.67
C PRO A 185 20.63 -10.34 6.13
N TYR A 186 19.46 -10.88 5.88
CA TYR A 186 19.15 -12.30 6.11
C TYR A 186 18.39 -12.88 4.93
N HIS A 187 18.43 -14.19 4.81
CA HIS A 187 17.65 -14.91 3.81
C HIS A 187 16.21 -15.06 4.33
N GLN A 188 15.23 -14.65 3.54
CA GLN A 188 13.82 -14.86 3.82
C GLN A 188 13.28 -15.85 2.79
N ASP A 189 12.76 -16.96 3.27
CA ASP A 189 12.01 -17.91 2.45
C ASP A 189 10.69 -17.22 2.05
N GLY A 190 10.43 -17.13 0.74
CA GLY A 190 9.32 -16.44 0.13
C GLY A 190 7.98 -17.17 0.25
#